data_db65845c759f6d2c480e36e887f72664
#
_entry.id   db65845c759f6d2c480e36e887f72664
#
_cell.length_a   1.000
_cell.length_b   1.000
_cell.length_c   1.000
_cell.angle_alpha   90.00
_cell.angle_beta   90.00
_cell.angle_gamma   90.00
#
_symmetry.space_group_name_H-M   'P 1'
#
loop_
_entity.id
_entity.type
_entity.pdbx_description
1 polymer ?
#
loop_
_entity_poly.entity_id
_entity_poly.type
_entity_poly.pdbx_seq_one_letter_code
_entity_poly.pdbx_strand_id
1 'polypeptide(L)'
;VVLVSRTPGFNRLEVCTYLVDTWCLGVKNAAGPRKVSMTGYNDFKNHAYASFDQDPTVISLELAQAIVLGGLDYAAKLGFKPHPDFEQARGLLGTWNGEPKLNFGRDGKPFYISGPYDNPDQILRTLQNTAGAGQFDYLVAQG
;
A
#
# COMPACT_ATOMS: atom_id res chain seq x y z
N VAL A 1 3.34 2.09 -5.33
CA VAL A 1 4.33 1.40 -4.48
C VAL A 1 5.05 2.42 -3.62
N VAL A 2 5.14 2.13 -2.33
CA VAL A 2 5.93 2.90 -1.37
C VAL A 2 7.14 2.06 -0.98
N LEU A 3 8.32 2.67 -1.07
CA LEU A 3 9.57 2.05 -0.65
C LEU A 3 10.09 2.81 0.56
N VAL A 4 10.31 2.10 1.67
CA VAL A 4 10.87 2.66 2.90
C VAL A 4 12.23 2.03 3.14
N SER A 5 13.24 2.86 3.42
CA SER A 5 14.57 2.40 3.77
C SER A 5 15.01 2.96 5.12
N ARG A 6 15.74 2.15 5.87
CA ARG A 6 16.35 2.53 7.15
C ARG A 6 17.83 2.18 7.12
N THR A 7 18.61 2.92 7.87
CA THR A 7 20.06 2.72 7.98
C THR A 7 20.40 2.22 9.38
N PRO A 8 20.32 0.90 9.64
CA PRO A 8 20.58 0.37 10.98
C PRO A 8 22.06 0.37 11.36
N GLY A 9 22.96 0.59 10.41
CA GLY A 9 24.39 0.59 10.65
C GLY A 9 25.18 1.13 9.47
N PHE A 10 26.49 1.09 9.59
CA PHE A 10 27.40 1.58 8.56
C PHE A 10 27.27 0.74 7.29
N ASN A 11 27.08 1.41 6.16
CA ASN A 11 27.01 0.82 4.81
C ASN A 11 25.94 -0.27 4.66
N ARG A 12 24.90 -0.23 5.51
CA ARG A 12 23.77 -1.17 5.43
C ARG A 12 22.46 -0.44 5.43
N LEU A 13 21.56 -0.89 4.55
CA LEU A 13 20.17 -0.42 4.50
C LEU A 13 19.23 -1.61 4.70
N GLU A 14 18.17 -1.40 5.42
CA GLU A 14 17.01 -2.29 5.39
C GLU A 14 15.91 -1.62 4.59
N VAL A 15 15.28 -2.38 3.69
CA VAL A 15 14.24 -1.86 2.81
C VAL A 15 12.99 -2.72 2.88
N CYS A 16 11.85 -2.06 2.82
CA CYS A 16 10.55 -2.68 2.61
C CYS A 16 9.84 -1.98 1.47
N THR A 17 9.02 -2.74 0.75
CA THR A 17 8.12 -2.20 -0.27
C THR A 17 6.69 -2.51 0.11
N TYR A 18 5.78 -1.60 -0.22
CA TYR A 18 4.36 -1.72 0.08
C TYR A 18 3.56 -1.35 -1.17
N LEU A 19 2.72 -2.27 -1.64
CA LEU A 19 1.77 -1.99 -2.71
C LEU A 19 0.45 -1.58 -2.05
N VAL A 20 0.07 -0.32 -2.21
CA VAL A 20 -1.08 0.26 -1.53
C VAL A 20 -2.13 0.68 -2.55
N ASP A 21 -3.33 0.14 -2.39
CA ASP A 21 -4.51 0.61 -3.09
C ASP A 21 -5.18 1.67 -2.21
N THR A 22 -4.99 2.93 -2.57
CA THR A 22 -5.52 4.07 -1.81
C THR A 22 -7.00 4.31 -2.04
N TRP A 23 -7.60 3.61 -3.01
CA TRP A 23 -9.01 3.79 -3.34
C TRP A 23 -9.94 2.81 -2.64
N CYS A 24 -9.44 1.62 -2.22
CA CYS A 24 -10.31 0.60 -1.64
C CYS A 24 -9.60 -0.40 -0.73
N LEU A 25 -8.66 -1.17 -1.28
CA LEU A 25 -8.20 -2.42 -0.64
C LEU A 25 -7.03 -2.24 0.33
N GLY A 26 -6.44 -1.05 0.39
CA GLY A 26 -5.30 -0.80 1.29
C GLY A 26 -4.05 -1.55 0.86
N VAL A 27 -3.38 -2.22 1.79
CA VAL A 27 -2.11 -2.90 1.52
C VAL A 27 -2.37 -4.21 0.80
N LYS A 28 -2.13 -4.21 -0.52
CA LYS A 28 -2.35 -5.37 -1.38
C LYS A 28 -1.16 -6.31 -1.42
N ASN A 29 0.03 -5.81 -1.14
CA ASN A 29 1.24 -6.62 -1.07
C ASN A 29 2.27 -5.87 -0.24
N ALA A 30 3.23 -6.62 0.31
CA ALA A 30 4.35 -6.05 1.02
C ALA A 30 5.53 -7.01 0.92
N ALA A 31 6.74 -6.48 0.98
CA ALA A 31 7.95 -7.28 0.95
C ALA A 31 9.02 -6.66 1.85
N GLY A 32 9.80 -7.53 2.48
CA GLY A 32 10.88 -7.13 3.37
C GLY A 32 10.57 -7.39 4.84
N PRO A 33 11.44 -6.95 5.75
CA PRO A 33 12.65 -6.16 5.47
C PRO A 33 13.74 -6.96 4.76
N ARG A 34 14.43 -6.30 3.85
CA ARG A 34 15.55 -6.89 3.13
C ARG A 34 16.78 -6.02 3.32
N LYS A 35 17.92 -6.67 3.59
CA LYS A 35 19.20 -5.96 3.71
C LYS A 35 19.79 -5.72 2.33
N VAL A 36 20.18 -4.49 2.07
CA VAL A 36 20.89 -4.12 0.84
C VAL A 36 22.08 -3.25 1.20
N SER A 37 23.12 -3.29 0.35
CA SER A 37 24.25 -2.39 0.50
C SER A 37 23.90 -1.00 0.00
N MET A 38 24.67 0.00 0.44
CA MET A 38 24.49 1.37 -0.08
C MET A 38 24.67 1.44 -1.59
N THR A 39 25.60 0.64 -2.14
CA THR A 39 25.81 0.58 -3.58
C THR A 39 24.73 -0.17 -4.33
N GLY A 40 24.10 -1.16 -3.70
CA GLY A 40 23.00 -1.94 -4.30
C GLY A 40 21.64 -1.28 -4.23
N TYR A 41 21.50 -0.21 -3.45
CA TYR A 41 20.21 0.41 -3.19
C TYR A 41 19.56 0.98 -4.46
N ASN A 42 20.36 1.65 -5.30
CA ASN A 42 19.83 2.22 -6.54
C ASN A 42 19.30 1.14 -7.50
N ASP A 43 20.02 0.02 -7.61
CA ASP A 43 19.57 -1.10 -8.43
C ASP A 43 18.27 -1.69 -7.89
N PHE A 44 18.18 -1.85 -6.57
CA PHE A 44 16.97 -2.33 -5.92
C PHE A 44 15.80 -1.39 -6.20
N LYS A 45 16.01 -0.09 -6.02
CA LYS A 45 14.96 0.93 -6.26
C LYS A 45 14.51 0.92 -7.71
N ASN A 46 15.45 0.89 -8.65
CA ASN A 46 15.13 0.87 -10.06
C ASN A 46 14.32 -0.37 -10.45
N HIS A 47 14.68 -1.52 -9.88
CA HIS A 47 13.93 -2.76 -10.11
C HIS A 47 12.50 -2.68 -9.54
N ALA A 48 12.36 -2.13 -8.33
CA ALA A 48 11.05 -2.02 -7.68
C ALA A 48 10.08 -1.13 -8.48
N TYR A 49 10.58 -0.13 -9.19
CA TYR A 49 9.77 0.81 -9.95
C TYR A 49 9.82 0.61 -11.47
N ALA A 50 10.46 -0.48 -11.94
CA ALA A 50 10.69 -0.69 -13.38
C ALA A 50 9.40 -0.79 -14.20
N SER A 51 8.30 -1.25 -13.60
CA SER A 51 7.01 -1.42 -14.29
C SER A 51 6.16 -0.15 -14.31
N PHE A 52 6.62 0.93 -13.71
CA PHE A 52 5.87 2.19 -13.64
C PHE A 52 6.39 3.17 -14.70
N ASP A 53 5.46 3.93 -15.28
CA ASP A 53 5.79 4.88 -16.36
C ASP A 53 6.49 6.15 -15.86
N GLN A 54 6.35 6.43 -14.57
CA GLN A 54 6.91 7.65 -13.97
C GLN A 54 8.01 7.29 -12.97
N ASP A 55 8.99 8.18 -12.86
CA ASP A 55 10.04 8.04 -11.87
C ASP A 55 9.46 8.22 -10.45
N PRO A 56 10.00 7.49 -9.45
CA PRO A 56 9.57 7.66 -8.06
C PRO A 56 9.93 9.04 -7.53
N THR A 57 9.10 9.56 -6.67
CA THR A 57 9.31 10.83 -5.97
C THR A 57 9.74 10.55 -4.53
N VAL A 58 10.74 11.29 -4.06
CA VAL A 58 11.16 11.22 -2.65
C VAL A 58 10.11 11.94 -1.79
N ILE A 59 9.66 11.25 -0.75
CA ILE A 59 8.67 11.80 0.19
C ILE A 59 9.19 11.65 1.62
N SER A 60 8.56 12.37 2.54
CA SER A 60 8.88 12.24 3.97
C SER A 60 8.43 10.89 4.51
N LEU A 61 9.04 10.45 5.62
CA LEU A 61 8.61 9.24 6.31
C LEU A 61 7.16 9.38 6.80
N GLU A 62 6.80 10.55 7.29
CA GLU A 62 5.45 10.82 7.79
C GLU A 62 4.41 10.65 6.67
N LEU A 63 4.72 11.12 5.46
CA LEU A 63 3.82 10.92 4.32
C LEU A 63 3.74 9.46 3.92
N ALA A 64 4.87 8.73 3.93
CA ALA A 64 4.87 7.29 3.66
C ALA A 64 4.01 6.53 4.68
N GLN A 65 4.15 6.86 5.97
CA GLN A 65 3.31 6.28 7.02
C GLN A 65 1.83 6.58 6.79
N ALA A 66 1.51 7.81 6.42
CA ALA A 66 0.12 8.21 6.15
C ALA A 66 -0.48 7.44 4.98
N ILE A 67 0.28 7.22 3.90
CA ILE A 67 -0.19 6.46 2.74
C ILE A 67 -0.43 4.99 3.13
N VAL A 68 0.56 4.35 3.75
CA VAL A 68 0.49 2.91 4.04
C VAL A 68 -0.48 2.63 5.18
N LEU A 69 -0.28 3.28 6.33
CA LEU A 69 -1.08 3.00 7.53
C LEU A 69 -2.46 3.64 7.45
N GLY A 70 -2.58 4.81 6.83
CA GLY A 70 -3.88 5.41 6.54
C GLY A 70 -4.69 4.56 5.58
N GLY A 71 -4.05 4.05 4.52
CA GLY A 71 -4.69 3.11 3.58
C GLY A 71 -5.12 1.82 4.25
N LEU A 72 -4.28 1.31 5.16
CA LEU A 72 -4.61 0.14 5.97
C LEU A 72 -5.89 0.37 6.79
N ASP A 73 -5.97 1.51 7.49
CA ASP A 73 -7.12 1.84 8.33
C ASP A 73 -8.38 2.06 7.50
N TYR A 74 -8.26 2.72 6.36
CA TYR A 74 -9.37 2.94 5.44
C TYR A 74 -9.96 1.60 4.96
N ALA A 75 -9.09 0.70 4.53
CA ALA A 75 -9.51 -0.64 4.07
C ALA A 75 -10.11 -1.46 5.21
N ALA A 76 -9.58 -1.35 6.43
CA ALA A 76 -10.09 -2.07 7.58
C ALA A 76 -11.54 -1.67 7.90
N LYS A 77 -11.87 -0.39 7.78
CA LYS A 77 -13.25 0.10 7.97
C LYS A 77 -14.20 -0.47 6.91
N LEU A 78 -13.68 -0.81 5.74
CA LEU A 78 -14.46 -1.44 4.67
C LEU A 78 -14.51 -2.97 4.79
N GLY A 79 -13.82 -3.55 5.79
CA GLY A 79 -13.81 -4.98 6.04
C GLY A 79 -12.67 -5.73 5.37
N PHE A 80 -11.65 -5.04 4.87
CA PHE A 80 -10.52 -5.66 4.18
C PHE A 80 -9.29 -5.73 5.06
N LYS A 81 -8.63 -6.88 5.02
CA LYS A 81 -7.37 -7.12 5.73
C LYS A 81 -6.18 -6.90 4.79
N PRO A 82 -5.02 -6.50 5.32
CA PRO A 82 -3.82 -6.38 4.50
C PRO A 82 -3.32 -7.74 4.05
N HIS A 83 -2.46 -7.73 3.03
CA HIS A 83 -1.73 -8.92 2.63
C HIS A 83 -0.96 -9.50 3.82
N PRO A 84 -0.89 -10.83 3.97
CA PRO A 84 -0.22 -11.46 5.13
C PRO A 84 1.24 -11.04 5.32
N ASP A 85 1.97 -10.76 4.25
CA ASP A 85 3.37 -10.35 4.32
C ASP A 85 3.57 -8.96 4.93
N PHE A 86 2.50 -8.19 5.11
CA PHE A 86 2.57 -6.88 5.74
C PHE A 86 3.06 -6.96 7.20
N GLU A 87 2.72 -8.00 7.92
CA GLU A 87 3.14 -8.12 9.33
C GLU A 87 4.66 -8.10 9.48
N GLN A 88 5.38 -8.71 8.55
CA GLN A 88 6.84 -8.71 8.55
C GLN A 88 7.43 -7.36 8.17
N ALA A 89 6.76 -6.65 7.27
CA ALA A 89 7.24 -5.39 6.71
C ALA A 89 6.81 -4.17 7.54
N ARG A 90 5.84 -4.33 8.41
CA ARG A 90 5.20 -3.23 9.17
C ARG A 90 6.20 -2.46 10.05
N GLY A 91 7.12 -3.18 10.70
CA GLY A 91 8.01 -2.58 11.67
C GLY A 91 8.92 -1.50 11.11
N LEU A 92 9.29 -1.60 9.84
CA LEU A 92 10.18 -0.63 9.22
C LEU A 92 9.54 0.75 9.03
N LEU A 93 8.20 0.81 8.96
CA LEU A 93 7.48 2.09 8.90
C LEU A 93 7.60 2.91 10.19
N GLY A 94 7.73 2.24 11.33
CA GLY A 94 7.69 2.92 12.62
C GLY A 94 6.27 3.31 13.02
N THR A 95 6.19 4.15 14.05
CA THR A 95 4.91 4.59 14.62
C THR A 95 4.40 5.85 13.91
N TRP A 96 3.17 5.77 13.41
CA TRP A 96 2.51 6.90 12.78
C TRP A 96 1.72 7.69 13.83
N ASN A 97 1.88 9.02 13.81
CA ASN A 97 1.19 9.90 14.75
C ASN A 97 -0.22 10.33 14.28
N GLY A 98 -0.69 9.78 13.15
CA GLY A 98 -1.99 10.13 12.58
C GLY A 98 -1.96 11.30 11.60
N GLU A 99 -0.82 11.91 11.37
CA GLU A 99 -0.67 13.04 10.45
C GLU A 99 0.42 12.78 9.39
N PRO A 100 0.29 13.31 8.18
CA PRO A 100 -0.87 14.04 7.66
C PRO A 100 -2.06 13.12 7.42
N LYS A 101 -3.27 13.66 7.52
CA LYS A 101 -4.50 12.93 7.16
C LYS A 101 -4.70 13.05 5.65
N LEU A 102 -4.86 11.92 5.01
CA LEU A 102 -5.08 11.84 3.57
C LEU A 102 -6.52 11.45 3.26
N ASN A 103 -6.98 11.87 2.09
CA ASN A 103 -8.29 11.44 1.58
C ASN A 103 -8.10 10.15 0.78
N PHE A 104 -8.73 9.08 1.24
CA PHE A 104 -8.76 7.81 0.54
C PHE A 104 -10.08 7.66 -0.24
N GLY A 105 -10.10 6.69 -1.15
CA GLY A 105 -11.21 6.55 -2.05
C GLY A 105 -11.08 7.48 -3.25
N ARG A 106 -12.09 7.44 -4.11
CA ARG A 106 -12.18 8.31 -5.28
C ARG A 106 -13.50 9.07 -5.21
N ASP A 107 -13.46 10.40 -5.28
CA ASP A 107 -14.64 11.25 -5.20
C ASP A 107 -15.48 10.99 -3.94
N GLY A 108 -14.79 10.74 -2.81
CA GLY A 108 -15.42 10.51 -1.52
C GLY A 108 -15.98 9.12 -1.30
N LYS A 109 -15.77 8.18 -2.24
CA LYS A 109 -16.27 6.81 -2.15
C LYS A 109 -15.15 5.80 -2.39
N PRO A 110 -15.25 4.58 -1.83
CA PRO A 110 -14.40 3.50 -2.27
C PRO A 110 -14.59 3.22 -3.75
N PHE A 111 -13.48 3.01 -4.46
CA PHE A 111 -13.50 2.63 -5.86
C PHE A 111 -12.64 1.37 -6.03
N TYR A 112 -13.31 0.26 -6.34
CA TYR A 112 -12.66 -1.02 -6.53
C TYR A 112 -12.38 -1.28 -8.01
N ILE A 113 -11.12 -1.52 -8.34
CA ILE A 113 -10.70 -2.00 -9.66
C ILE A 113 -10.15 -3.41 -9.48
N SER A 114 -10.72 -4.38 -10.20
CA SER A 114 -10.32 -5.78 -10.04
C SER A 114 -8.87 -6.00 -10.47
N GLY A 115 -8.12 -6.73 -9.66
CA GLY A 115 -6.79 -7.21 -9.97
C GLY A 115 -6.81 -8.69 -10.37
N PRO A 116 -5.70 -9.20 -10.93
CA PRO A 116 -5.65 -10.56 -11.48
C PRO A 116 -5.77 -11.67 -10.42
N TYR A 117 -5.48 -11.35 -9.16
CA TYR A 117 -5.52 -12.33 -8.06
C TYR A 117 -6.68 -12.10 -7.11
N ASP A 118 -7.58 -11.17 -7.44
CA ASP A 118 -8.72 -10.85 -6.59
C ASP A 118 -9.86 -11.84 -6.78
N ASN A 119 -10.73 -11.92 -5.77
CA ASN A 119 -12.06 -12.52 -5.89
C ASN A 119 -13.09 -11.38 -5.92
N PRO A 120 -13.46 -10.88 -7.12
CA PRO A 120 -14.32 -9.69 -7.22
C PRO A 120 -15.68 -9.86 -6.56
N ASP A 121 -16.30 -11.03 -6.67
CA ASP A 121 -17.62 -11.28 -6.09
C ASP A 121 -17.59 -11.13 -4.56
N GLN A 122 -16.56 -11.66 -3.92
CA GLN A 122 -16.40 -11.55 -2.48
C GLN A 122 -16.13 -10.11 -2.05
N ILE A 123 -15.29 -9.40 -2.80
CA ILE A 123 -14.96 -8.00 -2.52
C ILE A 123 -16.19 -7.12 -2.65
N LEU A 124 -16.96 -7.29 -3.72
CA LEU A 124 -18.19 -6.51 -3.93
C LEU A 124 -19.23 -6.80 -2.86
N ARG A 125 -19.33 -8.06 -2.42
CA ARG A 125 -20.23 -8.44 -1.32
C ARG A 125 -19.82 -7.76 -0.02
N THR A 126 -18.53 -7.72 0.27
CA THR A 126 -17.99 -7.03 1.45
C THR A 126 -18.32 -5.53 1.40
N LEU A 127 -18.13 -4.89 0.24
CA LEU A 127 -18.43 -3.48 0.07
C LEU A 127 -19.92 -3.18 0.25
N GLN A 128 -20.80 -4.06 -0.26
CA GLN A 128 -22.25 -3.90 -0.04
C GLN A 128 -22.61 -3.98 1.45
N ASN A 129 -21.95 -4.87 2.19
CA ASN A 129 -22.23 -5.05 3.60
C ASN A 129 -21.65 -3.95 4.49
N THR A 130 -20.53 -3.34 4.10
CA THR A 130 -19.83 -2.34 4.93
C THR A 130 -20.11 -0.91 4.50
N ALA A 131 -20.03 -0.60 3.21
CA ALA A 131 -20.28 0.74 2.70
C ALA A 131 -21.74 0.96 2.33
N GLY A 132 -22.41 -0.07 1.85
CA GLY A 132 -23.79 -0.02 1.42
C GLY A 132 -23.92 0.14 -0.09
N ALA A 133 -25.06 -0.31 -0.61
CA ALA A 133 -25.37 -0.22 -2.04
C ALA A 133 -25.36 1.24 -2.51
N GLY A 134 -24.68 1.52 -3.62
CA GLY A 134 -24.55 2.86 -4.15
C GLY A 134 -23.54 3.76 -3.45
N GLN A 135 -22.88 3.26 -2.39
CA GLN A 135 -21.88 4.02 -1.65
C GLN A 135 -20.44 3.66 -2.05
N PHE A 136 -20.27 2.93 -3.13
CA PHE A 136 -18.97 2.57 -3.69
C PHE A 136 -19.11 2.42 -5.20
N ASP A 137 -17.99 2.57 -5.90
CA ASP A 137 -17.89 2.35 -7.33
C ASP A 137 -16.97 1.17 -7.61
N TYR A 138 -17.11 0.56 -8.76
CA TYR A 138 -16.24 -0.57 -9.12
C TYR A 138 -16.09 -0.71 -10.62
N LEU A 139 -14.96 -1.31 -11.01
CA LEU A 139 -14.67 -1.72 -12.37
C LEU A 139 -14.09 -3.12 -12.31
N VAL A 140 -14.82 -4.10 -12.82
CA VAL A 140 -14.40 -5.50 -12.82
C VAL A 140 -14.10 -5.90 -14.26
N ALA A 141 -12.85 -6.37 -14.47
CA ALA A 141 -12.46 -6.90 -15.78
C ALA A 141 -13.22 -8.19 -16.04
N GLN A 142 -13.78 -8.29 -17.25
CA GLN A 142 -14.40 -9.52 -17.72
C GLN A 142 -13.36 -10.32 -18.49
N GLY A 143 -12.94 -11.42 -17.89
CA GLY A 143 -11.92 -12.28 -18.49
C GLY A 143 -12.47 -13.59 -18.96
#